data_64e10f151f61fa6600a3bc7dfe5dba48
#
_entry.id   64e10f151f61fa6600a3bc7dfe5dba48
#
_cell.length_a   1.000
_cell.length_b   1.000
_cell.length_c   1.000
_cell.angle_alpha   90.00
_cell.angle_beta   90.00
_cell.angle_gamma   90.00
#
_symmetry.space_group_name_H-M   'P 1'
#
loop_
_entity.id
_entity.type
_entity.pdbx_description
1 polymer ?
#
loop_
_entity_poly.entity_id
_entity_poly.type
_entity_poly.pdbx_seq_one_letter_code
_entity_poly.pdbx_strand_id
1 'polypeptide(L)'
;YNDYFFSELGVEVNSVETIVFNNNDAVNDSYVLQQIANAEAIWIAGGDQSVYINYWKNTEVENLLNMHINEKQAVIGGTSAGMAILGSSYFSANNGTVYSSEALEDPYNTFMTFGHNDFLEIPLLNNTITDTHFSERNREGRILTFIARMNDELGAHSFGIACDEYTAVCIDSSGLGAVYGEWPEYDDYAFFIQMNCEDENQPEQMQIGVPFTWNYSGQAAKVYKVGGTTNGDHFLDLNDWLTGNGGQWLHWYADDGIFYEENGSAPNCDDMIIEIVNNNKSKLKLIKSIDLLGKTVNKDYKGLIVDIYEDASAKKRIQF
;
A
#
# COMPACT_ATOMS: atom_id res chain seq x y z
N TYR A 1 -21.05 -8.48 -11.09
CA TYR A 1 -20.66 -7.51 -10.08
C TYR A 1 -21.79 -6.52 -9.79
N ASN A 2 -22.48 -5.94 -10.79
CA ASN A 2 -23.52 -4.93 -10.57
C ASN A 2 -24.61 -5.41 -9.61
N ASP A 3 -25.20 -6.58 -9.85
CA ASP A 3 -26.26 -7.12 -8.98
C ASP A 3 -25.74 -7.39 -7.56
N TYR A 4 -24.51 -7.89 -7.45
CA TYR A 4 -23.88 -8.16 -6.17
C TYR A 4 -23.70 -6.89 -5.34
N PHE A 5 -23.07 -5.87 -5.89
CA PHE A 5 -22.86 -4.60 -5.17
C PHE A 5 -24.16 -3.81 -4.96
N PHE A 6 -25.12 -3.92 -5.87
CA PHE A 6 -26.34 -3.15 -5.80
C PHE A 6 -27.41 -3.75 -4.88
N SER A 7 -27.52 -5.08 -4.86
CA SER A 7 -28.64 -5.74 -4.18
C SER A 7 -28.24 -6.80 -3.16
N GLU A 8 -27.14 -7.52 -3.35
CA GLU A 8 -26.80 -8.66 -2.48
C GLU A 8 -26.04 -8.25 -1.23
N LEU A 9 -25.18 -7.23 -1.29
CA LEU A 9 -24.44 -6.74 -0.12
C LEU A 9 -25.31 -6.06 0.95
N GLY A 10 -26.59 -5.78 0.66
CA GLY A 10 -27.50 -5.17 1.61
C GLY A 10 -27.18 -3.73 1.99
N VAL A 11 -26.31 -3.06 1.24
CA VAL A 11 -25.98 -1.64 1.41
C VAL A 11 -26.79 -0.78 0.45
N GLU A 12 -27.22 0.40 0.90
CA GLU A 12 -27.96 1.34 0.06
C GLU A 12 -26.98 2.12 -0.83
N VAL A 13 -26.79 1.65 -2.07
CA VAL A 13 -26.06 2.38 -3.12
C VAL A 13 -27.05 2.84 -4.21
N ASN A 14 -26.81 4.01 -4.80
CA ASN A 14 -27.73 4.58 -5.82
C ASN A 14 -27.51 3.94 -7.19
N SER A 15 -26.29 3.56 -7.52
CA SER A 15 -25.94 2.93 -8.79
C SER A 15 -24.62 2.16 -8.67
N VAL A 16 -24.46 1.16 -9.53
CA VAL A 16 -23.22 0.42 -9.73
C VAL A 16 -22.95 0.30 -11.22
N GLU A 17 -21.75 0.65 -11.63
CA GLU A 17 -21.27 0.49 -13.00
C GLU A 17 -20.03 -0.41 -13.00
N THR A 18 -20.02 -1.45 -13.84
CA THR A 18 -18.85 -2.29 -14.06
C THR A 18 -18.20 -1.93 -15.39
N ILE A 19 -16.96 -1.45 -15.34
CA ILE A 19 -16.15 -1.13 -16.52
C ILE A 19 -15.14 -2.24 -16.74
N VAL A 20 -15.09 -2.77 -17.98
CA VAL A 20 -14.14 -3.81 -18.37
C VAL A 20 -13.20 -3.25 -19.43
N PHE A 21 -11.93 -3.16 -19.09
CA PHE A 21 -10.88 -2.79 -20.02
C PHE A 21 -10.43 -4.04 -20.80
N ASN A 22 -10.93 -4.21 -22.00
CA ASN A 22 -10.59 -5.34 -22.86
C ASN A 22 -9.47 -5.02 -23.87
N ASN A 23 -9.07 -3.75 -23.95
CA ASN A 23 -7.96 -3.26 -24.75
C ASN A 23 -7.49 -1.90 -24.21
N ASN A 24 -6.37 -1.41 -24.74
CA ASN A 24 -5.77 -0.16 -24.30
C ASN A 24 -6.49 1.10 -24.81
N ASP A 25 -7.37 1.00 -25.80
CA ASP A 25 -8.07 2.18 -26.36
C ASP A 25 -9.08 2.75 -25.34
N ALA A 26 -9.60 1.89 -24.45
CA ALA A 26 -10.57 2.25 -23.42
C ALA A 26 -10.06 3.35 -22.45
N VAL A 27 -8.76 3.51 -22.30
CA VAL A 27 -8.17 4.56 -21.41
C VAL A 27 -8.40 5.99 -21.94
N ASN A 28 -8.79 6.12 -23.22
CA ASN A 28 -9.11 7.38 -23.86
C ASN A 28 -10.62 7.53 -24.14
N ASP A 29 -11.43 6.54 -23.77
CA ASP A 29 -12.86 6.60 -23.99
C ASP A 29 -13.52 7.60 -23.05
N SER A 30 -14.23 8.59 -23.62
CA SER A 30 -14.82 9.67 -22.84
C SER A 30 -15.88 9.21 -21.84
N TYR A 31 -16.60 8.13 -22.13
CA TYR A 31 -17.57 7.56 -21.21
C TYR A 31 -16.85 6.91 -20.01
N VAL A 32 -15.81 6.10 -20.26
CA VAL A 32 -15.01 5.45 -19.23
C VAL A 32 -14.40 6.49 -18.29
N LEU A 33 -13.75 7.52 -18.85
CA LEU A 33 -13.15 8.60 -18.08
C LEU A 33 -14.19 9.36 -17.24
N GLN A 34 -15.38 9.61 -17.82
CA GLN A 34 -16.46 10.27 -17.09
C GLN A 34 -16.98 9.43 -15.93
N GLN A 35 -17.13 8.10 -16.09
CA GLN A 35 -17.58 7.23 -14.99
C GLN A 35 -16.55 7.22 -13.86
N ILE A 36 -15.27 7.06 -14.15
CA ILE A 36 -14.20 7.12 -13.14
C ILE A 36 -14.19 8.50 -12.45
N ALA A 37 -14.28 9.58 -13.23
CA ALA A 37 -14.30 10.93 -12.70
C ALA A 37 -15.49 11.22 -11.78
N ASN A 38 -16.63 10.58 -11.98
CA ASN A 38 -17.85 10.82 -11.20
C ASN A 38 -18.07 9.79 -10.08
N ALA A 39 -17.31 8.71 -10.04
CA ALA A 39 -17.45 7.69 -9.02
C ALA A 39 -17.29 8.25 -7.60
N GLU A 40 -18.09 7.76 -6.66
CA GLU A 40 -18.01 8.04 -5.22
C GLU A 40 -17.21 6.97 -4.48
N ALA A 41 -17.13 5.77 -5.06
CA ALA A 41 -16.27 4.69 -4.62
C ALA A 41 -15.77 3.91 -5.84
N ILE A 42 -14.54 3.43 -5.80
CA ILE A 42 -13.93 2.63 -6.86
C ILE A 42 -13.46 1.30 -6.28
N TRP A 43 -13.87 0.19 -6.91
CA TRP A 43 -13.43 -1.13 -6.56
C TRP A 43 -12.71 -1.78 -7.75
N ILE A 44 -11.46 -2.19 -7.54
CA ILE A 44 -10.64 -2.86 -8.55
C ILE A 44 -10.75 -4.37 -8.34
N ALA A 45 -11.39 -5.04 -9.28
CA ALA A 45 -11.60 -6.48 -9.22
C ALA A 45 -10.28 -7.28 -9.38
N GLY A 46 -10.34 -8.57 -9.09
CA GLY A 46 -9.26 -9.50 -9.38
C GLY A 46 -9.06 -9.72 -10.89
N GLY A 47 -7.88 -10.20 -11.25
CA GLY A 47 -7.48 -10.45 -12.63
C GLY A 47 -5.97 -10.60 -12.75
N ASP A 48 -5.38 -9.88 -13.68
CA ASP A 48 -3.94 -9.80 -13.91
C ASP A 48 -3.47 -8.35 -13.70
N GLN A 49 -2.72 -8.11 -12.63
CA GLN A 49 -2.22 -6.78 -12.29
C GLN A 49 -1.27 -6.21 -13.36
N SER A 50 -0.58 -7.05 -14.10
CA SER A 50 0.29 -6.58 -15.18
C SER A 50 -0.51 -5.87 -16.27
N VAL A 51 -1.73 -6.34 -16.56
CA VAL A 51 -2.66 -5.71 -17.50
C VAL A 51 -3.13 -4.36 -16.97
N TYR A 52 -3.46 -4.26 -15.69
CA TYR A 52 -3.90 -3.00 -15.06
C TYR A 52 -2.80 -1.94 -15.15
N ILE A 53 -1.58 -2.29 -14.75
CA ILE A 53 -0.43 -1.39 -14.84
C ILE A 53 -0.14 -1.00 -16.29
N ASN A 54 -0.10 -1.97 -17.21
CA ASN A 54 0.20 -1.70 -18.63
C ASN A 54 -0.86 -0.86 -19.34
N TYR A 55 -2.13 -0.92 -18.90
CA TYR A 55 -3.20 -0.13 -19.51
C TYR A 55 -3.34 1.24 -18.87
N TRP A 56 -3.24 1.35 -17.54
CA TRP A 56 -3.64 2.56 -16.83
C TRP A 56 -2.48 3.49 -16.51
N LYS A 57 -1.27 2.97 -16.28
CA LYS A 57 -0.11 3.77 -15.91
C LYS A 57 0.27 4.77 -17.00
N ASN A 58 0.56 6.01 -16.60
CA ASN A 58 0.84 7.14 -17.46
C ASN A 58 -0.32 7.52 -18.41
N THR A 59 -1.56 7.30 -18.00
CA THR A 59 -2.77 7.65 -18.75
C THR A 59 -3.71 8.52 -17.92
N GLU A 60 -4.79 9.03 -18.55
CA GLU A 60 -5.80 9.80 -17.84
C GLU A 60 -6.57 8.96 -16.79
N VAL A 61 -6.62 7.62 -16.95
CA VAL A 61 -7.19 6.73 -15.93
C VAL A 61 -6.40 6.84 -14.62
N GLU A 62 -5.08 6.76 -14.67
CA GLU A 62 -4.23 6.94 -13.48
C GLU A 62 -4.42 8.31 -12.83
N ASN A 63 -4.44 9.38 -13.64
CA ASN A 63 -4.69 10.73 -13.15
C ASN A 63 -6.01 10.81 -12.40
N LEU A 64 -7.09 10.26 -12.96
CA LEU A 64 -8.41 10.27 -12.34
C LEU A 64 -8.48 9.41 -11.08
N LEU A 65 -7.80 8.26 -11.04
CA LEU A 65 -7.68 7.44 -9.83
C LEU A 65 -6.96 8.20 -8.72
N ASN A 66 -5.85 8.86 -9.03
CA ASN A 66 -5.11 9.68 -8.07
C ASN A 66 -5.89 10.94 -7.62
N MET A 67 -6.66 11.58 -8.51
CA MET A 67 -7.60 12.64 -8.13
C MET A 67 -8.72 12.11 -7.21
N HIS A 68 -9.26 10.92 -7.48
CA HIS A 68 -10.27 10.27 -6.64
C HIS A 68 -9.75 10.05 -5.22
N ILE A 69 -8.50 9.59 -5.08
CA ILE A 69 -7.85 9.33 -3.79
C ILE A 69 -7.51 10.63 -3.08
N ASN A 70 -6.81 11.55 -3.74
CA ASN A 70 -6.12 12.65 -3.07
C ASN A 70 -6.92 13.96 -3.04
N GLU A 71 -7.77 14.21 -4.04
CA GLU A 71 -8.56 15.45 -4.10
C GLU A 71 -9.99 15.23 -3.60
N LYS A 72 -10.66 14.16 -4.05
CA LYS A 72 -11.99 13.83 -3.56
C LYS A 72 -11.98 13.18 -2.18
N GLN A 73 -10.86 12.55 -1.80
CA GLN A 73 -10.73 11.74 -0.59
C GLN A 73 -11.81 10.65 -0.53
N ALA A 74 -12.08 10.04 -1.68
CA ALA A 74 -13.12 9.04 -1.85
C ALA A 74 -12.55 7.62 -1.73
N VAL A 75 -13.44 6.65 -1.49
CA VAL A 75 -13.03 5.27 -1.21
C VAL A 75 -12.50 4.59 -2.45
N ILE A 76 -11.34 3.97 -2.33
CA ILE A 76 -10.79 3.03 -3.31
C ILE A 76 -10.45 1.72 -2.62
N GLY A 77 -10.71 0.61 -3.29
CA GLY A 77 -10.38 -0.71 -2.79
C GLY A 77 -10.14 -1.70 -3.92
N GLY A 78 -9.70 -2.89 -3.59
CA GLY A 78 -9.49 -3.93 -4.58
C GLY A 78 -9.32 -5.31 -3.97
N THR A 79 -9.54 -6.34 -4.78
CA THR A 79 -9.33 -7.74 -4.42
C THR A 79 -8.33 -8.39 -5.36
N SER A 80 -7.55 -9.33 -4.87
CA SER A 80 -6.55 -10.07 -5.66
C SER A 80 -5.61 -9.12 -6.43
N ALA A 81 -5.55 -9.20 -7.75
CA ALA A 81 -4.76 -8.28 -8.56
C ALA A 81 -5.08 -6.79 -8.32
N GLY A 82 -6.36 -6.47 -8.02
CA GLY A 82 -6.76 -5.11 -7.68
C GLY A 82 -6.22 -4.63 -6.34
N MET A 83 -6.11 -5.51 -5.33
CA MET A 83 -5.43 -5.19 -4.08
C MET A 83 -3.91 -5.08 -4.29
N ALA A 84 -3.32 -5.96 -5.10
CA ALA A 84 -1.87 -6.03 -5.30
C ALA A 84 -1.24 -4.76 -5.90
N ILE A 85 -2.06 -3.82 -6.40
CA ILE A 85 -1.60 -2.55 -6.98
C ILE A 85 -1.91 -1.31 -6.12
N LEU A 86 -2.44 -1.48 -4.91
CA LEU A 86 -2.83 -0.35 -4.05
C LEU A 86 -1.65 0.25 -3.28
N GLY A 87 -0.58 -0.51 -3.04
CA GLY A 87 0.61 -0.01 -2.36
C GLY A 87 1.38 1.02 -3.18
N SER A 88 2.14 1.90 -2.53
CA SER A 88 3.08 2.79 -3.23
C SER A 88 4.19 1.99 -3.93
N SER A 89 4.46 0.80 -3.44
CA SER A 89 5.21 -0.24 -4.14
C SER A 89 4.28 -1.38 -4.51
N TYR A 90 4.47 -1.97 -5.67
CA TYR A 90 3.65 -3.08 -6.14
C TYR A 90 4.45 -4.12 -6.91
N PHE A 91 4.08 -5.37 -6.74
CA PHE A 91 4.55 -6.46 -7.58
C PHE A 91 3.77 -6.44 -8.90
N SER A 92 4.43 -6.05 -9.99
CA SER A 92 3.76 -5.82 -11.28
C SER A 92 3.38 -7.10 -12.02
N ALA A 93 4.02 -8.22 -11.72
CA ALA A 93 3.89 -9.50 -12.42
C ALA A 93 4.10 -9.41 -13.96
N ASN A 94 4.84 -8.41 -14.44
CA ASN A 94 5.07 -8.21 -15.89
C ASN A 94 5.75 -9.40 -16.58
N ASN A 95 6.53 -10.19 -15.82
CA ASN A 95 7.16 -11.41 -16.33
C ASN A 95 6.43 -12.68 -15.87
N GLY A 96 5.27 -12.55 -15.23
CA GLY A 96 4.52 -13.64 -14.59
C GLY A 96 4.63 -13.61 -13.08
N THR A 97 4.05 -14.62 -12.41
CA THR A 97 4.11 -14.72 -10.95
C THR A 97 5.44 -15.27 -10.47
N VAL A 98 5.84 -14.88 -9.26
CA VAL A 98 6.96 -15.52 -8.52
C VAL A 98 6.39 -16.27 -7.32
N TYR A 99 6.90 -17.49 -7.09
CA TYR A 99 6.59 -18.27 -5.89
C TYR A 99 7.59 -17.98 -4.77
N SER A 100 7.19 -18.22 -3.51
CA SER A 100 8.09 -18.01 -2.36
C SER A 100 9.41 -18.77 -2.49
N SER A 101 9.37 -20.02 -2.96
CA SER A 101 10.58 -20.82 -3.17
C SER A 101 11.53 -20.19 -4.21
N GLU A 102 10.99 -19.61 -5.27
CA GLU A 102 11.79 -18.95 -6.31
C GLU A 102 12.38 -17.63 -5.82
N ALA A 103 11.60 -16.84 -5.06
CA ALA A 103 12.05 -15.58 -4.48
C ALA A 103 13.12 -15.80 -3.39
N LEU A 104 12.99 -16.84 -2.61
CA LEU A 104 13.95 -17.22 -1.57
C LEU A 104 15.23 -17.84 -2.15
N GLU A 105 15.14 -18.59 -3.26
CA GLU A 105 16.31 -19.16 -3.92
C GLU A 105 17.13 -18.10 -4.68
N ASP A 106 16.43 -17.10 -5.27
CA ASP A 106 17.08 -15.97 -5.94
C ASP A 106 16.27 -14.69 -5.70
N PRO A 107 16.69 -13.80 -4.79
CA PRO A 107 15.99 -12.55 -4.50
C PRO A 107 15.97 -11.57 -5.69
N TYR A 108 16.73 -11.85 -6.76
CA TYR A 108 16.72 -11.11 -8.02
C TYR A 108 16.16 -11.94 -9.19
N ASN A 109 15.37 -12.97 -8.88
CA ASN A 109 14.65 -13.77 -9.87
C ASN A 109 13.94 -12.87 -10.89
N THR A 110 14.01 -13.23 -12.16
CA THR A 110 13.46 -12.42 -13.26
C THR A 110 11.94 -12.20 -13.20
N PHE A 111 11.22 -13.03 -12.44
CA PHE A 111 9.80 -12.82 -12.17
C PHE A 111 9.53 -11.72 -11.14
N MET A 112 10.52 -11.33 -10.34
CA MET A 112 10.38 -10.28 -9.33
C MET A 112 10.44 -8.90 -9.98
N THR A 113 9.30 -8.47 -10.53
CA THR A 113 9.16 -7.16 -11.19
C THR A 113 8.33 -6.21 -10.34
N PHE A 114 8.91 -5.05 -10.00
CA PHE A 114 8.28 -4.05 -9.14
C PHE A 114 8.04 -2.72 -9.85
N GLY A 115 7.11 -1.94 -9.32
CA GLY A 115 7.03 -0.50 -9.49
C GLY A 115 7.03 0.18 -8.13
N HIS A 116 7.61 1.37 -8.06
CA HIS A 116 7.75 2.12 -6.81
C HIS A 116 7.39 3.59 -7.04
N ASN A 117 6.43 4.11 -6.28
CA ASN A 117 6.02 5.52 -6.30
C ASN A 117 5.74 6.07 -7.71
N ASP A 118 5.21 5.24 -8.58
CA ASP A 118 5.07 5.56 -10.00
C ASP A 118 3.71 5.16 -10.60
N PHE A 119 2.70 4.93 -9.73
CA PHE A 119 1.33 4.61 -10.10
C PHE A 119 0.33 5.21 -9.12
N LEU A 120 -0.33 4.44 -8.24
CA LEU A 120 -1.31 4.97 -7.28
C LEU A 120 -0.61 5.62 -6.08
N GLU A 121 -1.05 6.84 -5.75
CA GLU A 121 -0.55 7.62 -4.62
C GLU A 121 -1.54 7.58 -3.45
N ILE A 122 -1.50 6.50 -2.65
CA ILE A 122 -2.30 6.38 -1.42
C ILE A 122 -1.40 6.74 -0.23
N PRO A 123 -1.57 7.91 0.40
CA PRO A 123 -0.63 8.42 1.41
C PRO A 123 -0.42 7.48 2.61
N LEU A 124 -1.47 6.75 3.02
CA LEU A 124 -1.40 5.78 4.12
C LEU A 124 -0.67 4.49 3.75
N LEU A 125 -0.42 4.24 2.46
CA LEU A 125 0.32 3.09 1.95
C LEU A 125 1.70 3.47 1.41
N ASN A 126 2.28 4.56 1.90
CA ASN A 126 3.65 4.95 1.53
C ASN A 126 4.66 3.89 2.01
N ASN A 127 5.67 3.58 1.18
CA ASN A 127 6.64 2.50 1.39
C ASN A 127 6.00 1.14 1.70
N THR A 128 4.78 0.90 1.24
CA THR A 128 4.02 -0.32 1.50
C THR A 128 3.78 -1.09 0.21
N ILE A 129 3.94 -2.41 0.26
CA ILE A 129 3.51 -3.36 -0.77
C ILE A 129 2.33 -4.16 -0.25
N THR A 130 1.38 -4.48 -1.14
CA THR A 130 0.22 -5.30 -0.81
C THR A 130 0.28 -6.66 -1.49
N ASP A 131 -0.15 -7.73 -0.80
CA ASP A 131 -0.23 -9.07 -1.34
C ASP A 131 -1.54 -9.76 -0.94
N THR A 132 -1.95 -10.80 -1.66
CA THR A 132 -3.28 -11.41 -1.61
C THR A 132 -3.22 -12.92 -1.69
N HIS A 133 -4.33 -13.65 -1.42
CA HIS A 133 -4.36 -15.11 -1.40
C HIS A 133 -3.18 -15.69 -0.62
N PHE A 134 -2.96 -15.13 0.55
CA PHE A 134 -1.63 -15.10 1.11
C PHE A 134 -1.19 -16.48 1.63
N SER A 135 -1.86 -16.99 2.65
CA SER A 135 -1.56 -18.31 3.21
C SER A 135 -1.93 -19.43 2.25
N GLU A 136 -3.03 -19.28 1.48
CA GLU A 136 -3.49 -20.27 0.50
C GLU A 136 -2.45 -20.56 -0.59
N ARG A 137 -1.59 -19.59 -0.88
CA ARG A 137 -0.54 -19.71 -1.90
C ARG A 137 0.87 -19.68 -1.32
N ASN A 138 1.01 -19.81 0.00
CA ASN A 138 2.30 -19.80 0.71
C ASN A 138 3.18 -18.61 0.29
N ARG A 139 2.65 -17.37 0.43
CA ARG A 139 3.30 -16.16 -0.08
C ARG A 139 4.22 -15.44 0.91
N GLU A 140 4.37 -15.98 2.11
CA GLU A 140 5.17 -15.43 3.20
C GLU A 140 6.63 -15.19 2.77
N GLY A 141 7.26 -16.19 2.15
CA GLY A 141 8.65 -16.07 1.70
C GLY A 141 8.85 -15.03 0.61
N ARG A 142 7.89 -14.90 -0.33
CA ARG A 142 8.03 -13.90 -1.39
C ARG A 142 7.87 -12.47 -0.87
N ILE A 143 6.89 -12.20 0.03
CA ILE A 143 6.72 -10.85 0.55
C ILE A 143 7.88 -10.44 1.47
N LEU A 144 8.47 -11.38 2.22
CA LEU A 144 9.68 -11.11 2.99
C LEU A 144 10.81 -10.65 2.06
N THR A 145 11.00 -11.34 0.93
CA THR A 145 11.98 -10.96 -0.09
C THR A 145 11.61 -9.64 -0.77
N PHE A 146 10.31 -9.37 -1.02
CA PHE A 146 9.85 -8.10 -1.59
C PHE A 146 10.22 -6.92 -0.67
N ILE A 147 9.96 -7.05 0.63
CA ILE A 147 10.27 -6.01 1.62
C ILE A 147 11.77 -5.75 1.69
N ALA A 148 12.61 -6.79 1.67
CA ALA A 148 14.06 -6.65 1.64
C ALA A 148 14.54 -5.90 0.38
N ARG A 149 13.99 -6.26 -0.80
CA ARG A 149 14.28 -5.59 -2.07
C ARG A 149 13.84 -4.13 -2.06
N MET A 150 12.63 -3.85 -1.58
CA MET A 150 12.12 -2.49 -1.45
C MET A 150 13.01 -1.63 -0.56
N ASN A 151 13.43 -2.17 0.58
CA ASN A 151 14.32 -1.46 1.49
C ASN A 151 15.65 -1.09 0.82
N ASP A 152 16.24 -2.02 0.06
CA ASP A 152 17.48 -1.79 -0.69
C ASP A 152 17.28 -0.76 -1.82
N GLU A 153 16.21 -0.90 -2.61
CA GLU A 153 15.94 -0.06 -3.78
C GLU A 153 15.46 1.35 -3.42
N LEU A 154 14.71 1.51 -2.33
CA LEU A 154 14.17 2.81 -1.89
C LEU A 154 15.05 3.49 -0.84
N GLY A 155 15.92 2.75 -0.15
CA GLY A 155 16.69 3.27 0.99
C GLY A 155 15.79 3.74 2.14
N ALA A 156 14.63 3.11 2.32
CA ALA A 156 13.62 3.51 3.29
C ALA A 156 13.00 2.28 3.96
N HIS A 157 12.56 2.45 5.20
CA HIS A 157 11.84 1.41 5.93
C HIS A 157 10.60 0.97 5.14
N SER A 158 10.49 -0.32 4.89
CA SER A 158 9.47 -0.90 4.01
C SER A 158 8.46 -1.72 4.79
N PHE A 159 7.21 -1.67 4.33
CA PHE A 159 6.06 -2.31 4.94
C PHE A 159 5.34 -3.24 3.96
N GLY A 160 4.58 -4.19 4.50
CA GLY A 160 3.71 -5.05 3.73
C GLY A 160 2.34 -5.21 4.40
N ILE A 161 1.29 -5.26 3.58
CA ILE A 161 -0.05 -5.66 4.03
C ILE A 161 -0.50 -6.81 3.14
N ALA A 162 -0.83 -7.95 3.75
CA ALA A 162 -1.28 -9.12 3.01
C ALA A 162 -2.59 -9.65 3.60
N CYS A 163 -3.43 -10.24 2.76
CA CYS A 163 -4.71 -10.82 3.16
C CYS A 163 -4.91 -12.22 2.62
N ASP A 164 -5.46 -13.08 3.47
CA ASP A 164 -6.08 -14.34 3.09
C ASP A 164 -7.44 -14.12 2.42
N GLU A 165 -8.08 -15.16 1.89
CA GLU A 165 -9.22 -15.02 0.96
C GLU A 165 -10.49 -14.47 1.63
N TYR A 166 -10.78 -14.85 2.87
CA TYR A 166 -11.99 -14.40 3.61
C TYR A 166 -11.71 -13.25 4.57
N THR A 167 -10.71 -12.44 4.25
CA THR A 167 -10.26 -11.33 5.10
C THR A 167 -10.10 -10.05 4.29
N ALA A 168 -10.46 -8.92 4.88
CA ALA A 168 -10.28 -7.61 4.29
C ALA A 168 -9.70 -6.61 5.29
N VAL A 169 -8.74 -5.80 4.84
CA VAL A 169 -8.22 -4.64 5.58
C VAL A 169 -8.90 -3.38 5.07
N CYS A 170 -9.60 -2.68 5.94
CA CYS A 170 -10.23 -1.40 5.67
C CYS A 170 -9.50 -0.30 6.43
N ILE A 171 -8.81 0.58 5.69
CA ILE A 171 -8.03 1.68 6.28
C ILE A 171 -8.84 2.95 6.22
N ASP A 172 -9.11 3.55 7.36
CA ASP A 172 -9.81 4.82 7.44
C ASP A 172 -8.87 6.04 7.34
N SER A 173 -9.45 7.23 7.28
CA SER A 173 -8.68 8.48 7.17
C SER A 173 -7.83 8.81 8.41
N SER A 174 -8.06 8.13 9.53
CA SER A 174 -7.21 8.26 10.73
C SER A 174 -5.96 7.38 10.67
N GLY A 175 -5.89 6.44 9.71
CA GLY A 175 -4.81 5.47 9.58
C GLY A 175 -5.09 4.15 10.30
N LEU A 176 -6.29 3.95 10.83
CA LEU A 176 -6.66 2.69 11.47
C LEU A 176 -6.96 1.63 10.41
N GLY A 177 -6.17 0.57 10.37
CA GLY A 177 -6.36 -0.61 9.51
C GLY A 177 -7.23 -1.66 10.21
N ALA A 178 -8.55 -1.51 10.15
CA ALA A 178 -9.51 -2.46 10.70
C ALA A 178 -9.60 -3.72 9.84
N VAL A 179 -9.64 -4.90 10.47
CA VAL A 179 -9.65 -6.19 9.79
C VAL A 179 -11.03 -6.82 9.90
N TYR A 180 -11.64 -7.01 8.75
CA TYR A 180 -12.97 -7.61 8.60
C TYR A 180 -12.86 -9.04 8.12
N GLY A 181 -13.74 -9.91 8.62
CA GLY A 181 -13.81 -11.33 8.29
C GLY A 181 -14.70 -12.06 9.28
N GLU A 182 -14.67 -13.37 9.26
CA GLU A 182 -15.48 -14.23 10.13
C GLU A 182 -14.59 -15.18 10.97
N TRP A 183 -13.43 -14.68 11.41
CA TRP A 183 -12.57 -15.43 12.34
C TRP A 183 -13.29 -15.60 13.69
N PRO A 184 -13.27 -16.78 14.34
CA PRO A 184 -12.53 -18.00 13.97
C PRO A 184 -13.30 -18.99 13.11
N GLU A 185 -14.44 -18.64 12.52
CA GLU A 185 -15.20 -19.53 11.64
C GLU A 185 -14.36 -19.92 10.41
N TYR A 186 -13.69 -18.93 9.80
CA TYR A 186 -12.65 -19.13 8.81
C TYR A 186 -11.29 -18.82 9.47
N ASP A 187 -10.31 -19.69 9.24
CA ASP A 187 -8.94 -19.55 9.79
C ASP A 187 -8.08 -18.69 8.86
N ASP A 188 -8.60 -17.50 8.53
CA ASP A 188 -8.02 -16.55 7.59
C ASP A 188 -7.61 -15.26 8.30
N TYR A 189 -6.52 -14.67 7.83
CA TYR A 189 -5.84 -13.57 8.51
C TYR A 189 -5.46 -12.43 7.57
N ALA A 190 -5.29 -11.25 8.16
CA ALA A 190 -4.47 -10.20 7.62
C ALA A 190 -3.09 -10.20 8.30
N PHE A 191 -2.09 -9.78 7.54
CA PHE A 191 -0.70 -9.69 7.98
C PHE A 191 -0.20 -8.28 7.73
N PHE A 192 0.24 -7.61 8.79
CA PHE A 192 0.93 -6.33 8.71
C PHE A 192 2.42 -6.60 8.99
N ILE A 193 3.24 -6.40 7.98
CA ILE A 193 4.62 -6.82 7.94
C ILE A 193 5.51 -5.60 7.90
N GLN A 194 6.53 -5.54 8.74
CA GLN A 194 7.54 -4.51 8.71
C GLN A 194 8.92 -5.10 8.98
N MET A 195 9.93 -4.51 8.37
CA MET A 195 11.29 -4.89 8.75
C MET A 195 11.53 -4.54 10.23
N ASN A 196 12.35 -5.33 10.92
CA ASN A 196 12.74 -4.98 12.28
C ASN A 196 13.52 -3.66 12.26
N CYS A 197 13.13 -2.72 13.10
CA CYS A 197 13.66 -1.36 13.12
C CYS A 197 14.95 -1.18 13.94
N GLU A 198 15.53 -2.25 14.43
CA GLU A 198 16.83 -2.17 15.08
C GLU A 198 17.92 -1.78 14.09
N ASP A 199 18.97 -1.12 14.56
CA ASP A 199 20.06 -0.62 13.73
C ASP A 199 20.66 -1.69 12.81
N GLU A 200 20.95 -1.30 11.57
CA GLU A 200 21.65 -2.13 10.56
C GLU A 200 20.90 -3.43 10.16
N ASN A 201 19.59 -3.49 10.33
CA ASN A 201 18.80 -4.63 9.87
C ASN A 201 18.76 -4.70 8.34
N GLN A 202 19.77 -5.32 7.77
CA GLN A 202 19.90 -5.59 6.33
C GLN A 202 20.06 -7.11 6.13
N PRO A 203 19.62 -7.65 4.98
CA PRO A 203 19.90 -9.04 4.64
C PRO A 203 21.39 -9.35 4.68
N GLU A 204 21.77 -10.44 5.35
CA GLU A 204 23.13 -10.97 5.36
C GLU A 204 23.55 -11.45 3.97
N GLN A 205 22.57 -11.92 3.15
CA GLN A 205 22.82 -12.36 1.78
C GLN A 205 21.62 -12.06 0.88
N MET A 206 21.81 -11.10 -0.03
CA MET A 206 20.82 -10.74 -1.06
C MET A 206 21.57 -10.43 -2.37
N GLN A 207 21.84 -11.47 -3.18
CA GLN A 207 22.59 -11.39 -4.43
C GLN A 207 21.94 -12.23 -5.53
N ILE A 208 22.19 -11.87 -6.78
CA ILE A 208 21.65 -12.57 -7.96
C ILE A 208 22.11 -14.04 -7.94
N GLY A 209 21.15 -14.95 -8.05
CA GLY A 209 21.39 -16.39 -8.15
C GLY A 209 21.96 -17.04 -6.89
N VAL A 210 21.79 -16.41 -5.74
CA VAL A 210 22.26 -16.89 -4.44
C VAL A 210 21.07 -16.97 -3.49
N PRO A 211 20.89 -18.08 -2.72
CA PRO A 211 19.80 -18.19 -1.77
C PRO A 211 19.77 -17.04 -0.78
N PHE A 212 18.56 -16.53 -0.54
CA PHE A 212 18.32 -15.38 0.30
C PHE A 212 18.55 -15.72 1.77
N THR A 213 19.31 -14.87 2.47
CA THR A 213 19.45 -14.92 3.93
C THR A 213 19.19 -13.54 4.51
N TRP A 214 18.16 -13.46 5.32
CA TRP A 214 17.84 -12.34 6.17
C TRP A 214 17.38 -12.89 7.52
N ASN A 215 18.35 -13.25 8.33
CA ASN A 215 18.11 -13.94 9.58
C ASN A 215 17.96 -12.93 10.74
N TYR A 216 18.90 -12.02 10.86
CA TYR A 216 18.92 -11.01 11.93
C TYR A 216 18.59 -11.60 13.31
N SER A 217 19.28 -12.70 13.67
CA SER A 217 19.05 -13.48 14.90
C SER A 217 17.60 -13.99 15.04
N GLY A 218 16.97 -14.39 13.94
CA GLY A 218 15.58 -14.90 13.88
C GLY A 218 14.52 -13.79 13.89
N GLN A 219 14.87 -12.53 13.62
CA GLN A 219 13.96 -11.39 13.79
C GLN A 219 14.10 -10.37 12.65
N ALA A 220 14.29 -10.82 11.42
CA ALA A 220 14.45 -9.93 10.27
C ALA A 220 13.22 -9.04 10.02
N ALA A 221 12.03 -9.60 10.14
CA ALA A 221 10.78 -8.86 10.07
C ALA A 221 9.89 -9.11 11.30
N LYS A 222 9.12 -8.11 11.66
CA LYS A 222 8.07 -8.13 12.67
C LYS A 222 6.72 -8.16 11.96
N VAL A 223 5.87 -9.10 12.33
CA VAL A 223 4.61 -9.33 11.66
C VAL A 223 3.47 -9.36 12.67
N TYR A 224 2.48 -8.51 12.49
CA TYR A 224 1.24 -8.57 13.24
C TYR A 224 0.22 -9.37 12.44
N LYS A 225 -0.03 -10.62 12.87
CA LYS A 225 -1.03 -11.52 12.28
C LYS A 225 -2.34 -11.36 13.04
N VAL A 226 -3.44 -11.11 12.33
CA VAL A 226 -4.72 -10.79 12.97
C VAL A 226 -5.90 -11.33 12.16
N GLY A 227 -6.79 -12.08 12.81
CA GLY A 227 -8.04 -12.57 12.22
C GLY A 227 -9.08 -11.45 12.11
N GLY A 228 -9.85 -11.43 11.02
CA GLY A 228 -10.90 -10.44 10.80
C GLY A 228 -12.16 -10.71 11.61
N THR A 229 -12.81 -9.67 12.11
CA THR A 229 -14.12 -9.77 12.78
C THR A 229 -15.21 -9.14 11.93
N THR A 230 -16.47 -9.53 12.13
CA THR A 230 -17.60 -9.01 11.36
C THR A 230 -17.84 -7.53 11.57
N ASN A 231 -17.36 -6.94 12.66
CA ASN A 231 -17.50 -5.53 13.03
C ASN A 231 -16.18 -4.74 12.99
N GLY A 232 -15.07 -5.36 12.61
CA GLY A 232 -13.78 -4.68 12.46
C GLY A 232 -13.12 -4.28 13.79
N ASP A 233 -13.42 -4.97 14.90
CA ASP A 233 -12.82 -4.66 16.21
C ASP A 233 -11.32 -5.01 16.29
N HIS A 234 -10.85 -5.87 15.40
CA HIS A 234 -9.45 -6.20 15.26
C HIS A 234 -8.76 -5.24 14.28
N PHE A 235 -7.59 -4.73 14.63
CA PHE A 235 -6.93 -3.70 13.83
C PHE A 235 -5.43 -3.60 14.09
N LEU A 236 -4.73 -2.88 13.21
CA LEU A 236 -3.42 -2.25 13.46
C LEU A 236 -3.50 -0.77 13.08
N ASP A 237 -2.89 0.11 13.87
CA ASP A 237 -2.73 1.53 13.56
C ASP A 237 -1.51 1.72 12.64
N LEU A 238 -1.75 2.18 11.40
CA LEU A 238 -0.70 2.42 10.42
C LEU A 238 0.08 3.72 10.65
N ASN A 239 -0.32 4.54 11.62
CA ASN A 239 0.48 5.72 11.98
C ASN A 239 1.72 5.34 12.77
N ASP A 240 1.66 4.28 13.55
CA ASP A 240 2.80 3.82 14.35
C ASP A 240 3.26 2.38 14.01
N TRP A 241 2.44 1.61 13.31
CA TRP A 241 2.68 0.19 13.00
C TRP A 241 2.97 -0.68 14.22
N LEU A 242 2.50 -0.25 15.39
CA LEU A 242 2.74 -0.88 16.71
C LEU A 242 1.45 -1.17 17.46
N THR A 243 0.53 -0.20 17.46
CA THR A 243 -0.72 -0.28 18.23
C THR A 243 -1.72 -1.15 17.49
N GLY A 244 -2.04 -2.30 18.05
CA GLY A 244 -3.00 -3.24 17.47
C GLY A 244 -3.89 -3.91 18.50
N ASN A 245 -4.99 -4.49 18.04
CA ASN A 245 -5.94 -5.25 18.85
C ASN A 245 -6.36 -6.54 18.14
N GLY A 246 -6.44 -7.63 18.90
CA GLY A 246 -6.99 -8.91 18.41
C GLY A 246 -6.02 -9.82 17.66
N GLY A 247 -4.78 -9.39 17.44
CA GLY A 247 -3.76 -10.15 16.75
C GLY A 247 -2.60 -10.59 17.64
N GLN A 248 -1.60 -11.17 17.02
CA GLN A 248 -0.37 -11.61 17.65
C GLN A 248 0.83 -11.19 16.84
N TRP A 249 1.94 -10.91 17.51
CA TRP A 249 3.21 -10.63 16.87
C TRP A 249 3.98 -11.90 16.59
N LEU A 250 4.55 -11.98 15.37
CA LEU A 250 5.43 -13.03 14.90
C LEU A 250 6.76 -12.43 14.48
N HIS A 251 7.79 -13.25 14.47
CA HIS A 251 9.07 -12.95 13.84
C HIS A 251 9.21 -13.79 12.58
N TRP A 252 9.53 -13.14 11.48
CA TRP A 252 9.86 -13.81 10.22
C TRP A 252 11.30 -13.58 9.86
N TYR A 253 11.91 -14.63 9.32
CA TYR A 253 13.27 -14.57 8.81
C TYR A 253 13.48 -15.62 7.71
N ALA A 254 14.58 -15.49 6.95
CA ALA A 254 15.02 -16.47 5.99
C ALA A 254 16.48 -16.82 6.22
N ASP A 255 16.84 -18.09 6.06
CA ASP A 255 18.20 -18.57 6.17
C ASP A 255 18.46 -19.58 5.05
N ASP A 256 19.48 -19.30 4.21
CA ASP A 256 19.88 -20.13 3.05
C ASP A 256 18.67 -20.54 2.17
N GLY A 257 17.79 -19.58 1.85
CA GLY A 257 16.62 -19.78 1.00
C GLY A 257 15.43 -20.48 1.68
N ILE A 258 15.45 -20.68 2.98
CA ILE A 258 14.39 -21.31 3.76
C ILE A 258 13.71 -20.24 4.62
N PHE A 259 12.38 -20.16 4.52
CA PHE A 259 11.56 -19.27 5.34
C PHE A 259 11.27 -19.87 6.72
N TYR A 260 11.28 -19.04 7.74
CA TYR A 260 10.96 -19.39 9.12
C TYR A 260 10.00 -18.39 9.73
N GLU A 261 9.07 -18.90 10.54
CA GLU A 261 8.14 -18.13 11.37
C GLU A 261 8.24 -18.59 12.81
N GLU A 262 8.32 -17.63 13.75
CA GLU A 262 8.33 -17.91 15.19
C GLU A 262 7.40 -16.93 15.93
N ASN A 263 6.93 -17.33 17.12
CA ASN A 263 6.23 -16.41 18.00
C ASN A 263 7.14 -15.23 18.37
N GLY A 264 6.61 -14.03 18.29
CA GLY A 264 7.39 -12.82 18.41
C GLY A 264 6.84 -11.78 19.37
N SER A 265 7.43 -10.61 19.31
CA SER A 265 7.05 -9.42 20.04
C SER A 265 6.93 -8.24 19.08
N ALA A 266 6.20 -7.21 19.51
CA ALA A 266 6.17 -5.94 18.78
C ALA A 266 7.60 -5.40 18.56
N PRO A 267 7.83 -4.66 17.47
CA PRO A 267 9.10 -3.97 17.27
C PRO A 267 9.31 -2.92 18.37
N ASN A 268 10.57 -2.63 18.65
CA ASN A 268 10.97 -1.57 19.60
C ASN A 268 11.64 -0.44 18.81
N CYS A 269 10.81 0.44 18.24
CA CYS A 269 11.20 1.45 17.27
C CYS A 269 11.07 2.87 17.81
N ASP A 270 11.64 3.16 18.97
CA ASP A 270 11.48 4.47 19.63
C ASP A 270 11.82 5.67 18.73
N ASP A 271 12.69 5.50 17.72
CA ASP A 271 13.11 6.57 16.82
C ASP A 271 12.30 6.62 15.49
N MET A 272 11.61 5.54 15.08
CA MET A 272 10.91 5.49 13.79
C MET A 272 9.59 6.27 13.74
N ILE A 273 8.88 6.36 14.84
CA ILE A 273 7.63 7.16 14.94
C ILE A 273 7.88 8.61 14.50
N ILE A 274 9.09 9.12 14.74
CA ILE A 274 9.49 10.48 14.36
C ILE A 274 9.70 10.59 12.84
N GLU A 275 10.18 9.55 12.16
CA GLU A 275 10.41 9.58 10.70
C GLU A 275 9.13 9.38 9.89
N ILE A 276 8.24 8.48 10.29
CA ILE A 276 6.95 8.28 9.61
C ILE A 276 6.09 9.55 9.72
N VAL A 277 6.02 10.15 10.91
CA VAL A 277 5.32 11.42 11.13
C VAL A 277 6.01 12.60 10.44
N ASN A 278 7.33 12.57 10.28
CA ASN A 278 8.08 13.64 9.59
C ASN A 278 8.08 13.47 8.07
N ASN A 279 8.01 12.27 7.51
CA ASN A 279 7.88 12.05 6.07
C ASN A 279 6.44 12.34 5.58
N ASN A 280 5.42 12.07 6.38
CA ASN A 280 4.06 12.59 6.15
C ASN A 280 3.95 14.11 6.37
N LYS A 281 4.95 14.72 6.99
CA LYS A 281 5.19 16.16 7.05
C LYS A 281 6.56 16.46 6.46
N SER A 282 6.81 16.09 5.21
CA SER A 282 7.92 16.69 4.49
C SER A 282 7.68 18.21 4.58
N LYS A 283 8.43 18.87 5.44
CA LYS A 283 8.45 20.32 5.50
C LYS A 283 9.07 20.80 4.20
N LEU A 284 8.28 20.75 3.14
CA LEU A 284 8.60 21.49 1.94
C LEU A 284 8.94 22.88 2.41
N LYS A 285 10.16 23.27 2.23
CA LYS A 285 10.61 24.57 2.70
C LYS A 285 9.92 25.62 1.87
N LEU A 286 9.13 26.46 2.55
CA LEU A 286 8.47 27.58 1.93
C LEU A 286 9.51 28.53 1.34
N ILE A 287 9.50 28.70 0.02
CA ILE A 287 10.39 29.66 -0.66
C ILE A 287 9.84 31.06 -0.52
N LYS A 288 8.55 31.25 -0.84
CA LYS A 288 7.89 32.54 -0.79
C LYS A 288 6.38 32.44 -0.76
N SER A 289 5.72 33.45 -0.22
CA SER A 289 4.28 33.65 -0.31
C SER A 289 3.98 34.81 -1.24
N ILE A 290 3.00 34.64 -2.13
CA ILE A 290 2.58 35.67 -3.07
C ILE A 290 1.08 35.91 -3.00
N ASP A 291 0.63 37.11 -3.37
CA ASP A 291 -0.79 37.39 -3.60
C ASP A 291 -1.24 36.91 -5.00
N LEU A 292 -2.51 37.12 -5.32
CA LEU A 292 -3.08 36.73 -6.62
C LEU A 292 -2.46 37.45 -7.83
N LEU A 293 -1.74 38.55 -7.58
CA LEU A 293 -1.04 39.30 -8.62
C LEU A 293 0.42 38.88 -8.75
N GLY A 294 0.86 37.87 -7.99
CA GLY A 294 2.23 37.35 -7.99
C GLY A 294 3.22 38.17 -7.16
N LYS A 295 2.76 39.16 -6.38
CA LYS A 295 3.61 39.99 -5.52
C LYS A 295 3.88 39.26 -4.21
N THR A 296 5.14 39.21 -3.78
CA THR A 296 5.55 38.65 -2.49
C THR A 296 4.88 39.37 -1.33
N VAL A 297 4.29 38.60 -0.40
CA VAL A 297 3.60 39.10 0.78
C VAL A 297 4.29 38.66 2.07
N ASN A 298 4.10 39.44 3.12
CA ASN A 298 4.65 39.16 4.45
C ASN A 298 3.58 38.56 5.39
N LYS A 299 3.97 38.35 6.64
CA LYS A 299 3.11 37.73 7.67
C LYS A 299 1.86 38.53 8.03
N ASP A 300 1.85 39.81 7.75
CA ASP A 300 0.74 40.72 8.13
C ASP A 300 -0.26 40.91 6.99
N TYR A 301 0.00 40.31 5.82
CA TYR A 301 -0.89 40.42 4.66
C TYR A 301 -2.20 39.66 4.94
N LYS A 302 -3.33 40.31 4.71
CA LYS A 302 -4.66 39.72 4.84
C LYS A 302 -5.26 39.52 3.46
N GLY A 303 -5.73 38.28 3.23
CA GLY A 303 -6.32 37.89 1.96
C GLY A 303 -5.88 36.54 1.48
N LEU A 304 -6.12 36.24 0.20
CA LEU A 304 -5.72 34.98 -0.42
C LEU A 304 -4.22 34.99 -0.74
N ILE A 305 -3.51 34.01 -0.23
CA ILE A 305 -2.07 33.82 -0.37
C ILE A 305 -1.80 32.53 -1.13
N VAL A 306 -0.80 32.54 -1.99
CA VAL A 306 -0.24 31.34 -2.62
C VAL A 306 1.17 31.14 -2.06
N ASP A 307 1.34 30.10 -1.26
CA ASP A 307 2.64 29.67 -0.72
C ASP A 307 3.34 28.77 -1.75
N ILE A 308 4.58 29.10 -2.12
CA ILE A 308 5.40 28.36 -3.10
C ILE A 308 6.54 27.67 -2.36
N TYR A 309 6.72 26.37 -2.60
CA TYR A 309 7.67 25.50 -1.92
C TYR A 309 8.87 25.13 -2.82
N GLU A 310 9.90 24.52 -2.24
CA GLU A 310 11.16 24.15 -2.92
C GLU A 310 10.96 23.18 -4.10
N ASP A 311 9.93 22.34 -4.06
CA ASP A 311 9.56 21.41 -5.14
C ASP A 311 8.73 22.05 -6.26
N ALA A 312 8.60 23.38 -6.24
CA ALA A 312 7.73 24.15 -7.12
C ALA A 312 6.22 23.97 -6.89
N SER A 313 5.81 23.18 -5.90
CA SER A 313 4.40 23.07 -5.51
C SER A 313 3.88 24.39 -4.94
N ALA A 314 2.57 24.60 -5.02
CA ALA A 314 1.91 25.79 -4.51
C ALA A 314 0.65 25.43 -3.71
N LYS A 315 0.51 26.01 -2.51
CA LYS A 315 -0.70 25.90 -1.69
C LYS A 315 -1.40 27.24 -1.55
N LYS A 316 -2.72 27.24 -1.70
CA LYS A 316 -3.57 28.41 -1.46
C LYS A 316 -4.05 28.41 -0.01
N ARG A 317 -3.97 29.55 0.68
CA ARG A 317 -4.57 29.76 1.99
C ARG A 317 -5.14 31.16 2.10
N ILE A 318 -6.13 31.34 2.98
CA ILE A 318 -6.66 32.66 3.32
C ILE A 318 -6.10 33.05 4.70
N GLN A 319 -5.55 34.22 4.78
CA GLN A 319 -5.08 34.78 6.04
C GLN A 319 -6.01 35.96 6.44
N PHE A 320 -6.62 35.84 7.63
CA PHE A 320 -7.60 36.78 8.17
C PHE A 320 -6.95 37.83 9.07
#